data_a577eafd19fa85d1cda4b17bbd4842cc
#
_entry.id   a577eafd19fa85d1cda4b17bbd4842cc
#
_cell.length_a   1.000
_cell.length_b   1.000
_cell.length_c   1.000
_cell.angle_alpha   90.00
_cell.angle_beta   90.00
_cell.angle_gamma   90.00
#
_symmetry.space_group_name_H-M   'P 1'
#
loop_
_entity.id
_entity.type
_entity.pdbx_description
1 polymer ?
#
loop_
_entity_poly.entity_id
_entity_poly.type
_entity_poly.pdbx_seq_one_letter_code
_entity_poly.pdbx_strand_id
1 'polypeptide(L)'
;MKIGDSDQAIYNSSQDRTPDWIPQVGFLPIMTSNRYSQEIADVICNLKKDKTNIITSVGKTGIKPVLLVFDTESIGKVIGGYISVLEKKELFDENGIYKVIGAVKKETLAGLKIGDYWSEFDASVKKQEEYNYWILLDEIIVNLLEGKLYKAEGIVRKLLCRIFHYAEITNSVSGKEFSVVTIKKFLDSEYKDQYRQWISELSKVRPIDRKTIDCLMRQRINELFKINSFESDDIFKKLPNYFLDGDAIADQDKKIEKNVFIDSIRGYRIKFDTVHGVKGETHDATLYLETEQN
;
A
#
# COMPACT_ATOMS: atom_id res chain seq x y z
N MET A 1 -23.28 9.30 0.42
CA MET A 1 -23.30 8.19 -0.57
C MET A 1 -22.49 7.04 0.02
N LYS A 2 -23.02 5.82 0.05
CA LYS A 2 -22.27 4.61 0.47
C LYS A 2 -22.00 3.77 -0.77
N ILE A 3 -20.76 3.37 -0.97
CA ILE A 3 -20.31 2.50 -2.06
C ILE A 3 -19.57 1.33 -1.42
N GLY A 4 -19.90 0.10 -1.82
CA GLY A 4 -19.25 -1.09 -1.29
C GLY A 4 -19.43 -2.29 -2.23
N ASP A 5 -18.69 -3.35 -1.95
CA ASP A 5 -18.74 -4.63 -2.64
C ASP A 5 -18.76 -5.73 -1.59
N SER A 6 -19.84 -6.50 -1.54
CA SER A 6 -20.01 -7.60 -0.59
C SER A 6 -18.98 -8.72 -0.76
N ASP A 7 -18.52 -8.94 -2.00
CA ASP A 7 -17.53 -9.99 -2.31
C ASP A 7 -16.11 -9.58 -1.87
N GLN A 8 -15.89 -8.30 -1.50
CA GLN A 8 -14.62 -7.79 -0.96
C GLN A 8 -14.58 -7.73 0.58
N ALA A 9 -15.56 -8.29 1.28
CA ALA A 9 -15.60 -8.37 2.74
C ALA A 9 -14.64 -9.46 3.28
N ILE A 10 -13.33 -9.22 3.12
CA ILE A 10 -12.26 -10.19 3.42
C ILE A 10 -11.86 -10.29 4.89
N TYR A 11 -12.39 -9.42 5.76
CA TYR A 11 -12.07 -9.40 7.18
C TYR A 11 -13.10 -10.10 8.08
N ASN A 12 -14.18 -10.63 7.52
CA ASN A 12 -15.17 -11.39 8.26
C ASN A 12 -14.70 -12.84 8.46
N SER A 13 -13.73 -13.05 9.35
CA SER A 13 -13.21 -14.37 9.69
C SER A 13 -14.06 -15.16 10.69
N SER A 14 -15.13 -14.60 11.26
CA SER A 14 -16.06 -15.31 12.14
C SER A 14 -17.37 -15.59 11.41
N GLN A 15 -17.79 -16.85 11.43
CA GLN A 15 -19.03 -17.33 10.81
C GLN A 15 -20.32 -16.66 11.33
N ASP A 16 -20.24 -15.93 12.45
CA ASP A 16 -21.37 -15.33 13.15
C ASP A 16 -21.52 -13.81 12.96
N ARG A 17 -20.70 -13.16 12.14
CA ARG A 17 -20.86 -11.72 11.89
C ARG A 17 -21.66 -11.47 10.61
N THR A 18 -22.75 -10.73 10.78
CA THR A 18 -23.43 -10.08 9.64
C THR A 18 -22.40 -9.24 8.89
N PRO A 19 -22.35 -9.32 7.55
CA PRO A 19 -21.43 -8.53 6.77
C PRO A 19 -21.57 -7.04 7.12
N ASP A 20 -20.43 -6.35 7.30
CA ASP A 20 -20.42 -4.92 7.64
C ASP A 20 -21.13 -4.05 6.59
N TRP A 21 -21.37 -4.63 5.42
CA TRP A 21 -22.07 -3.97 4.34
C TRP A 21 -23.00 -4.96 3.63
N ILE A 22 -24.29 -4.66 3.64
CA ILE A 22 -25.32 -5.40 2.91
C ILE A 22 -25.95 -4.44 1.90
N PRO A 23 -26.09 -4.85 0.61
CA PRO A 23 -26.82 -4.09 -0.39
C PRO A 23 -28.26 -3.85 0.11
N GLN A 24 -28.69 -2.59 0.16
CA GLN A 24 -30.06 -2.25 0.54
C GLN A 24 -30.94 -2.15 -0.71
N VAL A 25 -32.24 -2.33 -0.54
CA VAL A 25 -33.22 -2.13 -1.61
C VAL A 25 -33.07 -0.73 -2.19
N GLY A 26 -32.92 -0.63 -3.51
CA GLY A 26 -32.72 0.64 -4.22
C GLY A 26 -31.26 1.03 -4.48
N PHE A 27 -30.27 0.21 -4.09
CA PHE A 27 -28.90 0.40 -4.57
C PHE A 27 -28.77 0.07 -6.04
N LEU A 28 -28.08 0.97 -6.78
CA LEU A 28 -27.74 0.74 -8.16
C LEU A 28 -26.47 -0.11 -8.24
N PRO A 29 -26.50 -1.30 -8.84
CA PRO A 29 -25.29 -2.11 -9.02
C PRO A 29 -24.41 -1.48 -10.10
N ILE A 30 -23.09 -1.42 -9.83
CA ILE A 30 -22.10 -1.09 -10.85
C ILE A 30 -21.67 -2.41 -11.49
N MET A 31 -22.16 -2.69 -12.67
CA MET A 31 -22.00 -3.98 -13.35
C MET A 31 -21.03 -3.92 -14.52
N THR A 32 -20.43 -2.77 -14.78
CA THR A 32 -19.49 -2.58 -15.89
C THR A 32 -18.09 -2.23 -15.40
N SER A 33 -17.07 -2.72 -16.11
CA SER A 33 -15.67 -2.42 -15.82
C SER A 33 -14.91 -2.01 -17.06
N ASN A 34 -14.10 -0.95 -16.93
CA ASN A 34 -13.13 -0.52 -17.95
C ASN A 34 -11.72 -1.06 -17.66
N ARG A 35 -11.53 -1.87 -16.60
CA ARG A 35 -10.20 -2.28 -16.12
C ARG A 35 -9.71 -3.57 -16.77
N TYR A 36 -10.59 -4.47 -17.09
CA TYR A 36 -10.26 -5.80 -17.60
C TYR A 36 -11.16 -6.20 -18.77
N SER A 37 -10.74 -7.20 -19.52
CA SER A 37 -11.46 -7.73 -20.68
C SER A 37 -12.68 -8.57 -20.29
N GLN A 38 -13.54 -8.87 -21.26
CA GLN A 38 -14.72 -9.71 -21.02
C GLN A 38 -14.33 -11.12 -20.58
N GLU A 39 -13.24 -11.66 -21.11
CA GLU A 39 -12.75 -13.00 -20.76
C GLU A 39 -12.37 -13.09 -19.27
N ILE A 40 -11.81 -12.01 -18.71
CA ILE A 40 -11.53 -11.92 -17.26
C ILE A 40 -12.82 -11.72 -16.48
N ALA A 41 -13.75 -10.89 -16.98
CA ALA A 41 -15.05 -10.66 -16.35
C ALA A 41 -15.83 -11.98 -16.21
N ASP A 42 -15.80 -12.84 -17.22
CA ASP A 42 -16.48 -14.13 -17.22
C ASP A 42 -15.92 -15.06 -16.12
N VAL A 43 -14.59 -15.10 -15.96
CA VAL A 43 -13.96 -15.88 -14.88
C VAL A 43 -14.34 -15.33 -13.50
N ILE A 44 -14.31 -14.00 -13.32
CA ILE A 44 -14.72 -13.37 -12.06
C ILE A 44 -16.16 -13.71 -11.74
N CYS A 45 -17.07 -13.61 -12.71
CA CYS A 45 -18.48 -13.96 -12.53
C CYS A 45 -18.66 -15.42 -12.11
N ASN A 46 -17.84 -16.34 -12.65
CA ASN A 46 -17.88 -17.75 -12.28
C ASN A 46 -17.38 -18.02 -10.85
N LEU A 47 -16.47 -17.19 -10.33
CA LEU A 47 -15.91 -17.32 -8.98
C LEU A 47 -16.76 -16.64 -7.91
N LYS A 48 -17.63 -15.69 -8.27
CA LYS A 48 -18.48 -14.96 -7.32
C LYS A 48 -19.45 -15.89 -6.59
N LYS A 49 -19.69 -15.63 -5.31
CA LYS A 49 -20.76 -16.28 -4.53
C LYS A 49 -22.15 -15.91 -5.06
N ASP A 50 -22.37 -14.61 -5.26
CA ASP A 50 -23.63 -14.09 -5.80
C ASP A 50 -23.55 -14.03 -7.32
N LYS A 51 -24.36 -14.88 -7.97
CA LYS A 51 -24.45 -14.98 -9.42
C LYS A 51 -25.45 -14.00 -10.04
N THR A 52 -26.15 -13.22 -9.23
CA THR A 52 -27.18 -12.29 -9.72
C THR A 52 -26.59 -11.04 -10.38
N ASN A 53 -25.40 -10.62 -9.94
CA ASN A 53 -24.72 -9.46 -10.45
C ASN A 53 -23.63 -9.84 -11.45
N ILE A 54 -23.98 -9.87 -12.73
CA ILE A 54 -23.05 -10.16 -13.83
C ILE A 54 -22.21 -8.91 -14.12
N ILE A 55 -20.88 -9.07 -14.10
CA ILE A 55 -19.96 -8.00 -14.47
C ILE A 55 -19.65 -8.12 -15.97
N THR A 56 -19.73 -7.00 -16.67
CA THR A 56 -19.38 -6.91 -18.09
C THR A 56 -18.21 -5.96 -18.31
N SER A 57 -17.40 -6.24 -19.33
CA SER A 57 -16.37 -5.33 -19.79
C SER A 57 -16.92 -4.30 -20.77
N VAL A 58 -16.38 -3.08 -20.72
CA VAL A 58 -16.72 -2.04 -21.68
C VAL A 58 -15.61 -1.91 -22.72
N GLY A 59 -15.83 -2.54 -23.88
CA GLY A 59 -15.02 -2.30 -25.08
C GLY A 59 -13.60 -2.88 -25.09
N LYS A 60 -13.22 -3.70 -24.09
CA LYS A 60 -11.91 -4.38 -24.07
C LYS A 60 -12.05 -5.83 -24.49
N THR A 61 -11.36 -6.19 -25.55
CA THR A 61 -11.05 -7.59 -25.89
C THR A 61 -9.72 -7.95 -25.25
N GLY A 62 -9.59 -9.17 -24.75
CA GLY A 62 -8.39 -9.62 -24.07
C GLY A 62 -8.07 -11.07 -24.34
N ILE A 63 -7.11 -11.57 -23.61
CA ILE A 63 -6.67 -12.96 -23.68
C ILE A 63 -7.41 -13.75 -22.62
N LYS A 64 -7.87 -14.94 -22.98
CA LYS A 64 -8.49 -15.86 -22.03
C LYS A 64 -7.49 -16.19 -20.91
N PRO A 65 -7.92 -16.15 -19.64
CA PRO A 65 -7.10 -16.62 -18.55
C PRO A 65 -6.55 -18.03 -18.79
N VAL A 66 -5.31 -18.26 -18.39
CA VAL A 66 -4.58 -19.53 -18.58
C VAL A 66 -4.38 -20.16 -17.21
N LEU A 67 -4.71 -21.45 -17.09
CA LEU A 67 -4.42 -22.25 -15.91
C LEU A 67 -3.05 -22.93 -16.10
N LEU A 68 -2.12 -22.67 -15.17
CA LEU A 68 -0.85 -23.38 -15.06
C LEU A 68 -1.01 -24.50 -14.02
N VAL A 69 -0.86 -25.74 -14.46
CA VAL A 69 -0.90 -26.90 -13.55
C VAL A 69 0.52 -27.33 -13.22
N PHE A 70 0.79 -27.56 -11.95
CA PHE A 70 2.08 -27.97 -11.43
C PHE A 70 1.92 -29.05 -10.36
N ASP A 71 3.02 -29.70 -10.02
CA ASP A 71 3.16 -30.60 -8.88
C ASP A 71 4.29 -30.12 -7.96
N THR A 72 4.53 -30.82 -6.88
CA THR A 72 5.55 -30.46 -5.88
C THR A 72 6.97 -30.39 -6.45
N GLU A 73 7.28 -31.15 -7.51
CA GLU A 73 8.60 -31.16 -8.15
C GLU A 73 8.77 -30.00 -9.13
N SER A 74 7.67 -29.50 -9.67
CA SER A 74 7.65 -28.44 -10.69
C SER A 74 7.26 -27.06 -10.16
N ILE A 75 6.95 -26.92 -8.87
CA ILE A 75 6.54 -25.64 -8.24
C ILE A 75 7.52 -24.50 -8.54
N GLY A 76 8.83 -24.72 -8.45
CA GLY A 76 9.86 -23.75 -8.74
C GLY A 76 9.94 -23.33 -10.24
N LYS A 77 9.25 -24.05 -11.13
CA LYS A 77 9.19 -23.72 -12.58
C LYS A 77 7.96 -22.91 -12.95
N VAL A 78 7.05 -22.66 -12.03
CA VAL A 78 5.78 -21.95 -12.29
C VAL A 78 6.03 -20.54 -12.82
N ILE A 79 7.00 -19.82 -12.28
CA ILE A 79 7.36 -18.48 -12.75
C ILE A 79 7.90 -18.51 -14.18
N GLY A 80 8.76 -19.47 -14.51
CA GLY A 80 9.22 -19.68 -15.89
C GLY A 80 8.09 -20.04 -16.83
N GLY A 81 7.12 -20.84 -16.36
CA GLY A 81 5.89 -21.14 -17.09
C GLY A 81 5.04 -19.89 -17.37
N TYR A 82 4.92 -19.00 -16.39
CA TYR A 82 4.24 -17.72 -16.54
C TYR A 82 4.91 -16.86 -17.61
N ILE A 83 6.24 -16.70 -17.55
CA ILE A 83 7.00 -15.96 -18.58
C ILE A 83 6.77 -16.56 -19.96
N SER A 84 6.81 -17.88 -20.08
CA SER A 84 6.54 -18.56 -21.37
C SER A 84 5.13 -18.32 -21.91
N VAL A 85 4.14 -18.15 -21.03
CA VAL A 85 2.79 -17.74 -21.42
C VAL A 85 2.77 -16.30 -21.91
N LEU A 86 3.47 -15.37 -21.23
CA LEU A 86 3.56 -13.98 -21.65
C LEU A 86 4.19 -13.85 -23.05
N GLU A 87 5.27 -14.58 -23.31
CA GLU A 87 5.92 -14.63 -24.62
C GLU A 87 5.01 -15.20 -25.70
N LYS A 88 4.41 -16.38 -25.43
CA LYS A 88 3.53 -17.05 -26.39
C LYS A 88 2.30 -16.22 -26.74
N LYS A 89 1.89 -15.32 -25.86
CA LYS A 89 0.73 -14.43 -26.04
C LYS A 89 1.14 -13.02 -26.49
N GLU A 90 2.43 -12.79 -26.75
CA GLU A 90 2.96 -11.50 -27.20
C GLU A 90 2.57 -10.34 -26.27
N LEU A 91 2.62 -10.61 -24.95
CA LEU A 91 2.25 -9.65 -23.91
C LEU A 91 3.44 -8.85 -23.35
N PHE A 92 4.63 -9.02 -23.93
CA PHE A 92 5.81 -8.29 -23.45
C PHE A 92 5.75 -6.82 -23.86
N ASP A 93 5.92 -5.95 -22.87
CA ASP A 93 6.13 -4.52 -23.03
C ASP A 93 7.24 -4.11 -22.06
N GLU A 94 8.21 -3.31 -22.50
CA GLU A 94 9.33 -2.83 -21.66
C GLU A 94 8.83 -2.03 -20.44
N ASN A 95 7.70 -1.35 -20.58
CA ASN A 95 7.04 -0.58 -19.52
C ASN A 95 5.90 -1.36 -18.85
N GLY A 96 5.72 -2.62 -19.21
CA GLY A 96 4.63 -3.46 -18.73
C GLY A 96 4.72 -3.77 -17.24
N ILE A 97 3.59 -3.76 -16.56
CA ILE A 97 3.46 -4.08 -15.13
C ILE A 97 3.05 -5.55 -14.98
N TYR A 98 4.02 -6.39 -14.62
CA TYR A 98 3.84 -7.82 -14.41
C TYR A 98 3.88 -8.15 -12.92
N LYS A 99 2.88 -8.88 -12.45
CA LYS A 99 2.76 -9.26 -11.04
C LYS A 99 2.58 -10.76 -10.85
N VAL A 100 3.13 -11.23 -9.74
CA VAL A 100 2.82 -12.54 -9.16
C VAL A 100 2.22 -12.28 -7.79
N ILE A 101 1.01 -12.77 -7.55
CA ILE A 101 0.28 -12.50 -6.31
C ILE A 101 -0.20 -13.80 -5.65
N GLY A 102 -0.19 -13.81 -4.33
CA GLY A 102 -0.72 -14.90 -3.52
C GLY A 102 -1.43 -14.39 -2.27
N ALA A 103 -2.24 -15.23 -1.65
CA ALA A 103 -2.96 -14.85 -0.43
C ALA A 103 -2.05 -14.87 0.79
N VAL A 104 -1.07 -15.80 0.86
CA VAL A 104 -0.25 -16.06 2.05
C VAL A 104 1.22 -15.76 1.80
N LYS A 105 1.79 -14.86 2.62
CA LYS A 105 3.22 -14.50 2.61
C LYS A 105 4.07 -15.40 3.48
N LYS A 106 3.58 -15.67 4.70
CA LYS A 106 4.36 -16.28 5.79
C LYS A 106 4.05 -17.76 5.90
N GLU A 107 4.97 -18.47 6.57
CA GLU A 107 4.76 -19.86 6.94
C GLU A 107 3.49 -19.99 7.79
N THR A 108 2.58 -20.79 7.29
CA THR A 108 1.50 -21.42 8.03
C THR A 108 1.91 -22.87 8.29
N LEU A 109 1.34 -23.50 9.31
CA LEU A 109 1.70 -24.90 9.69
C LEU A 109 1.45 -25.95 8.59
N ALA A 110 0.65 -25.60 7.59
CA ALA A 110 0.39 -26.40 6.40
C ALA A 110 0.02 -25.47 5.24
N GLY A 111 0.41 -25.82 4.02
CA GLY A 111 -0.03 -25.18 2.80
C GLY A 111 1.02 -24.35 2.07
N LEU A 112 0.72 -24.08 0.81
CA LEU A 112 1.59 -23.34 -0.10
C LEU A 112 1.61 -21.83 0.23
N LYS A 113 2.79 -21.24 0.12
CA LYS A 113 3.04 -19.81 0.30
C LYS A 113 3.80 -19.26 -0.91
N ILE A 114 3.85 -17.94 -1.05
CA ILE A 114 4.55 -17.29 -2.17
C ILE A 114 6.03 -17.71 -2.24
N GLY A 115 6.71 -17.87 -1.09
CA GLY A 115 8.12 -18.29 -1.01
C GLY A 115 8.41 -19.68 -1.57
N ASP A 116 7.41 -20.56 -1.67
CA ASP A 116 7.59 -21.91 -2.23
C ASP A 116 7.75 -21.87 -3.76
N TYR A 117 7.22 -20.83 -4.39
CA TYR A 117 7.35 -20.60 -5.84
C TYR A 117 8.63 -19.84 -6.21
N TRP A 118 9.17 -19.06 -5.26
CA TRP A 118 10.40 -18.29 -5.45
C TRP A 118 11.13 -18.11 -4.12
N SER A 119 12.25 -18.81 -3.95
CA SER A 119 13.00 -18.88 -2.69
C SER A 119 13.61 -17.55 -2.23
N GLU A 120 13.81 -16.59 -3.14
CA GLU A 120 14.34 -15.27 -2.80
C GLU A 120 13.25 -14.30 -2.32
N PHE A 121 11.99 -14.74 -2.28
CA PHE A 121 10.90 -13.92 -1.78
C PHE A 121 11.07 -13.61 -0.29
N ASP A 122 11.16 -12.33 0.04
CA ASP A 122 11.27 -11.86 1.42
C ASP A 122 9.88 -11.49 1.98
N ALA A 123 9.33 -12.41 2.78
CA ALA A 123 8.02 -12.22 3.41
C ALA A 123 8.01 -11.10 4.47
N SER A 124 9.19 -10.68 4.96
CA SER A 124 9.33 -9.59 5.95
C SER A 124 9.16 -8.21 5.32
N VAL A 125 9.30 -8.11 4.00
CA VAL A 125 9.08 -6.87 3.28
C VAL A 125 7.64 -6.42 3.49
N LYS A 126 7.47 -5.49 4.39
CA LYS A 126 6.24 -4.70 4.45
C LYS A 126 6.24 -3.83 3.19
N LYS A 127 5.07 -3.60 2.57
CA LYS A 127 4.90 -2.54 1.57
C LYS A 127 5.47 -1.29 2.26
N GLN A 128 6.70 -0.93 1.93
CA GLN A 128 7.21 0.35 2.34
C GLN A 128 6.28 1.33 1.63
N GLU A 129 5.36 1.90 2.40
CA GLU A 129 4.78 3.15 1.96
C GLU A 129 5.98 4.05 1.74
N GLU A 130 6.23 4.43 0.50
CA GLU A 130 7.38 5.27 0.07
C GLU A 130 7.23 6.71 0.56
N TYR A 131 6.73 6.85 1.78
CA TYR A 131 6.55 8.14 2.42
C TYR A 131 7.83 8.49 3.19
N ASN A 132 8.83 8.99 2.45
CA ASN A 132 9.88 9.72 3.13
C ASN A 132 9.36 11.10 3.58
N TYR A 133 10.14 11.79 4.39
CA TYR A 133 9.79 13.12 4.91
C TYR A 133 9.40 14.10 3.79
N TRP A 134 10.16 14.12 2.69
CA TRP A 134 10.00 15.07 1.60
C TRP A 134 8.74 14.81 0.78
N ILE A 135 8.40 13.56 0.53
CA ILE A 135 7.15 13.19 -0.15
C ILE A 135 5.95 13.64 0.70
N LEU A 136 5.97 13.38 2.01
CA LEU A 136 4.89 13.83 2.88
C LEU A 136 4.83 15.36 2.99
N LEU A 137 5.98 16.03 2.98
CA LEU A 137 6.05 17.49 2.98
C LEU A 137 5.43 18.08 1.70
N ASP A 138 5.75 17.52 0.54
CA ASP A 138 5.18 17.94 -0.74
C ASP A 138 3.66 17.71 -0.78
N GLU A 139 3.17 16.58 -0.24
CA GLU A 139 1.74 16.36 -0.09
C GLU A 139 1.06 17.38 0.84
N ILE A 140 1.73 17.79 1.93
CA ILE A 140 1.24 18.87 2.81
C ILE A 140 1.12 20.16 2.01
N ILE A 141 2.16 20.54 1.27
CA ILE A 141 2.21 21.76 0.45
C ILE A 141 1.07 21.79 -0.57
N VAL A 142 0.91 20.71 -1.34
CA VAL A 142 -0.17 20.60 -2.33
C VAL A 142 -1.54 20.79 -1.68
N ASN A 143 -1.81 20.12 -0.55
CA ASN A 143 -3.09 20.27 0.14
C ASN A 143 -3.31 21.66 0.74
N LEU A 144 -2.25 22.35 1.19
CA LEU A 144 -2.34 23.74 1.66
C LEU A 144 -2.62 24.71 0.52
N LEU A 145 -1.98 24.53 -0.65
CA LEU A 145 -2.24 25.33 -1.85
C LEU A 145 -3.68 25.17 -2.35
N GLU A 146 -4.24 23.95 -2.21
CA GLU A 146 -5.63 23.66 -2.55
C GLU A 146 -6.64 24.07 -1.45
N GLY A 147 -6.19 24.65 -0.34
CA GLY A 147 -7.05 25.05 0.79
C GLY A 147 -7.61 23.85 1.60
N LYS A 148 -7.05 22.66 1.45
CA LYS A 148 -7.50 21.42 2.09
C LYS A 148 -6.77 21.15 3.42
N LEU A 149 -6.84 22.08 4.36
CA LEU A 149 -6.12 21.99 5.64
C LEU A 149 -6.32 20.67 6.39
N TYR A 150 -7.54 20.13 6.38
CA TYR A 150 -7.87 18.87 7.05
C TYR A 150 -7.11 17.66 6.49
N LYS A 151 -6.79 17.68 5.17
CA LYS A 151 -5.95 16.66 4.54
C LYS A 151 -4.49 16.86 4.92
N ALA A 152 -3.99 18.09 4.85
CA ALA A 152 -2.64 18.44 5.27
C ALA A 152 -2.40 18.00 6.73
N GLU A 153 -3.35 18.26 7.65
CA GLU A 153 -3.30 17.79 9.03
C GLU A 153 -3.22 16.26 9.14
N GLY A 154 -3.97 15.52 8.32
CA GLY A 154 -3.88 14.07 8.24
C GLY A 154 -2.48 13.58 7.86
N ILE A 155 -1.81 14.28 6.94
CA ILE A 155 -0.45 13.98 6.51
C ILE A 155 0.58 14.33 7.59
N VAL A 156 0.40 15.43 8.30
CA VAL A 156 1.22 15.78 9.48
C VAL A 156 1.21 14.64 10.51
N ARG A 157 0.04 14.05 10.79
CA ARG A 157 -0.05 12.89 11.70
C ARG A 157 0.66 11.65 11.17
N LYS A 158 0.59 11.38 9.85
CA LYS A 158 1.36 10.29 9.23
C LYS A 158 2.86 10.53 9.40
N LEU A 159 3.31 11.75 9.15
CA LEU A 159 4.72 12.14 9.31
C LEU A 159 5.19 11.93 10.75
N LEU A 160 4.42 12.36 11.73
CA LEU A 160 4.72 12.14 13.14
C LEU A 160 4.81 10.65 13.51
N CYS A 161 3.89 9.81 13.00
CA CYS A 161 3.98 8.36 13.20
C CYS A 161 5.30 7.78 12.68
N ARG A 162 5.78 8.26 11.53
CA ARG A 162 7.07 7.83 10.96
C ARG A 162 8.26 8.29 11.80
N ILE A 163 8.25 9.54 12.23
CA ILE A 163 9.30 10.08 13.11
C ILE A 163 9.34 9.29 14.42
N PHE A 164 8.20 9.02 15.03
CA PHE A 164 8.12 8.25 16.28
C PHE A 164 8.61 6.81 16.08
N HIS A 165 8.28 6.18 14.96
CA HIS A 165 8.78 4.86 14.61
C HIS A 165 10.31 4.82 14.53
N TYR A 166 10.94 5.77 13.82
CA TYR A 166 12.39 5.82 13.69
C TYR A 166 13.09 6.26 14.98
N ALA A 167 12.42 7.02 15.82
CA ALA A 167 12.90 7.39 17.14
C ALA A 167 12.65 6.30 18.20
N GLU A 168 12.08 5.15 17.80
CA GLU A 168 11.72 4.02 18.68
C GLU A 168 10.75 4.40 19.81
N ILE A 169 9.93 5.44 19.56
CA ILE A 169 8.94 5.92 20.51
C ILE A 169 7.64 5.15 20.34
N THR A 170 7.24 4.46 21.40
CA THR A 170 6.00 3.68 21.45
C THR A 170 4.92 4.39 22.27
N ASN A 171 3.68 4.02 22.02
CA ASN A 171 2.55 4.50 22.81
C ASN A 171 2.62 3.92 24.22
N SER A 172 2.73 4.77 25.25
CA SER A 172 2.89 4.39 26.66
C SER A 172 1.76 3.49 27.19
N VAL A 173 0.55 3.61 26.64
CA VAL A 173 -0.63 2.84 27.08
C VAL A 173 -0.64 1.43 26.48
N SER A 174 -0.25 1.29 25.21
CA SER A 174 -0.34 0.01 24.49
C SER A 174 0.98 -0.71 24.31
N GLY A 175 2.12 -0.05 24.54
CA GLY A 175 3.47 -0.56 24.25
C GLY A 175 3.75 -0.77 22.74
N LYS A 176 2.83 -0.32 21.86
CA LYS A 176 2.93 -0.51 20.39
C LYS A 176 3.31 0.79 19.70
N GLU A 177 3.76 0.68 18.46
CA GLU A 177 3.97 1.82 17.59
C GLU A 177 2.71 2.69 17.44
N PHE A 178 2.90 3.97 17.23
CA PHE A 178 1.80 4.88 16.96
C PHE A 178 1.20 4.63 15.58
N SER A 179 -0.12 4.57 15.52
CA SER A 179 -0.92 4.69 14.30
C SER A 179 -1.48 6.11 14.17
N VAL A 180 -1.97 6.48 12.97
CA VAL A 180 -2.60 7.80 12.76
C VAL A 180 -3.77 8.07 13.71
N VAL A 181 -4.46 7.02 14.17
CA VAL A 181 -5.55 7.13 15.14
C VAL A 181 -5.02 7.34 16.56
N THR A 182 -4.01 6.55 16.95
CA THR A 182 -3.45 6.62 18.32
C THR A 182 -2.64 7.88 18.53
N ILE A 183 -1.90 8.36 17.50
CA ILE A 183 -1.16 9.62 17.59
C ILE A 183 -2.12 10.83 17.68
N LYS A 184 -3.28 10.78 17.02
CA LYS A 184 -4.30 11.80 17.18
C LYS A 184 -4.78 11.88 18.62
N LYS A 185 -5.11 10.74 19.23
CA LYS A 185 -5.53 10.69 20.65
C LYS A 185 -4.45 11.24 21.57
N PHE A 186 -3.19 10.87 21.34
CA PHE A 186 -2.06 11.38 22.11
C PHE A 186 -1.91 12.90 22.00
N LEU A 187 -1.98 13.46 20.79
CA LEU A 187 -1.91 14.90 20.57
C LEU A 187 -3.11 15.64 21.20
N ASP A 188 -4.31 15.06 21.10
CA ASP A 188 -5.53 15.65 21.67
C ASP A 188 -5.56 15.60 23.22
N SER A 189 -4.87 14.64 23.87
CA SER A 189 -4.80 14.51 25.32
C SER A 189 -3.67 15.33 25.93
N GLU A 190 -2.45 15.15 25.41
CA GLU A 190 -1.24 15.69 26.04
C GLU A 190 -0.80 17.06 25.48
N TYR A 191 -1.16 17.35 24.20
CA TYR A 191 -0.60 18.49 23.45
C TYR A 191 -1.66 19.28 22.69
N LYS A 192 -2.89 19.25 23.15
CA LYS A 192 -4.05 19.80 22.43
C LYS A 192 -3.85 21.24 21.96
N ASP A 193 -3.42 22.13 22.86
CA ASP A 193 -3.31 23.54 22.54
C ASP A 193 -2.11 23.83 21.63
N GLN A 194 -0.97 23.18 21.90
CA GLN A 194 0.24 23.30 21.07
C GLN A 194 -0.01 22.75 19.67
N TYR A 195 -0.68 21.59 19.57
CA TYR A 195 -1.00 21.00 18.29
C TYR A 195 -1.98 21.84 17.48
N ARG A 196 -3.01 22.39 18.14
CA ARG A 196 -3.96 23.30 17.50
C ARG A 196 -3.28 24.59 17.03
N GLN A 197 -2.39 25.15 17.86
CA GLN A 197 -1.60 26.30 17.46
C GLN A 197 -0.76 25.97 16.22
N TRP A 198 -0.06 24.83 16.20
CA TRP A 198 0.72 24.38 15.06
C TRP A 198 -0.14 24.30 13.78
N ILE A 199 -1.29 23.63 13.83
CA ILE A 199 -2.19 23.53 12.66
C ILE A 199 -2.72 24.93 12.24
N SER A 200 -3.00 25.81 13.19
CA SER A 200 -3.39 27.19 12.89
C SER A 200 -2.28 27.96 12.18
N GLU A 201 -1.03 27.82 12.61
CA GLU A 201 0.13 28.45 11.96
C GLU A 201 0.35 27.88 10.56
N LEU A 202 0.25 26.56 10.40
CA LEU A 202 0.36 25.90 9.11
C LEU A 202 -0.68 26.44 8.10
N SER A 203 -1.89 26.77 8.57
CA SER A 203 -2.93 27.37 7.74
C SER A 203 -2.65 28.81 7.28
N LYS A 204 -1.85 29.52 8.05
CA LYS A 204 -1.54 30.94 7.84
C LYS A 204 -0.18 31.20 7.21
N VAL A 205 0.69 30.20 7.17
CA VAL A 205 2.05 30.33 6.68
C VAL A 205 2.08 30.83 5.24
N ARG A 206 2.97 31.79 4.97
CA ARG A 206 3.20 32.35 3.62
C ARG A 206 4.69 32.69 3.50
N PRO A 207 5.35 32.46 2.37
CA PRO A 207 4.82 31.71 1.21
C PRO A 207 4.62 30.23 1.54
N ILE A 208 3.76 29.54 0.77
CA ILE A 208 3.60 28.08 0.85
C ILE A 208 4.60 27.46 -0.09
N ASP A 209 5.82 27.28 0.37
CA ASP A 209 6.91 26.63 -0.36
C ASP A 209 7.63 25.60 0.55
N ARG A 210 8.45 24.76 -0.10
CA ARG A 210 9.12 23.65 0.57
C ARG A 210 9.99 24.12 1.74
N LYS A 211 10.77 25.21 1.57
CA LYS A 211 11.70 25.73 2.59
C LYS A 211 10.94 26.25 3.81
N THR A 212 9.90 27.03 3.58
CA THR A 212 9.10 27.64 4.65
C THR A 212 8.33 26.59 5.44
N ILE A 213 7.71 25.64 4.76
CA ILE A 213 6.97 24.54 5.40
C ILE A 213 7.93 23.60 6.14
N ASP A 214 9.08 23.24 5.56
CA ASP A 214 10.10 22.43 6.24
C ASP A 214 10.59 23.09 7.54
N CYS A 215 10.90 24.38 7.50
CA CYS A 215 11.33 25.13 8.68
C CYS A 215 10.27 25.07 9.80
N LEU A 216 9.01 25.34 9.48
CA LEU A 216 7.90 25.28 10.44
C LEU A 216 7.73 23.84 10.98
N MET A 217 7.76 22.84 10.13
CA MET A 217 7.59 21.44 10.53
C MET A 217 8.71 21.00 11.49
N ARG A 218 9.97 21.27 11.15
CA ARG A 218 11.12 20.91 11.99
C ARG A 218 11.06 21.62 13.34
N GLN A 219 10.75 22.91 13.36
CA GLN A 219 10.60 23.67 14.60
C GLN A 219 9.53 23.03 15.51
N ARG A 220 8.34 22.78 14.99
CA ARG A 220 7.22 22.25 15.78
C ARG A 220 7.42 20.82 16.22
N ILE A 221 8.05 20.00 15.40
CA ILE A 221 8.44 18.63 15.77
C ILE A 221 9.45 18.66 16.91
N ASN A 222 10.49 19.49 16.82
CA ASN A 222 11.48 19.64 17.91
C ASN A 222 10.84 20.15 19.21
N GLU A 223 9.93 21.10 19.14
CA GLU A 223 9.20 21.58 20.32
C GLU A 223 8.37 20.46 20.97
N LEU A 224 7.66 19.65 20.17
CA LEU A 224 6.89 18.50 20.65
C LEU A 224 7.79 17.50 21.39
N PHE A 225 8.99 17.20 20.87
CA PHE A 225 9.92 16.28 21.49
C PHE A 225 10.54 16.82 22.77
N LYS A 226 10.88 18.12 22.82
CA LYS A 226 11.40 18.75 24.03
C LYS A 226 10.41 18.73 25.20
N ILE A 227 9.13 18.99 24.92
CA ILE A 227 8.09 18.99 25.94
C ILE A 227 7.90 17.58 26.53
N ASN A 228 8.12 16.54 25.73
CA ASN A 228 7.92 15.14 26.12
C ASN A 228 9.11 14.52 26.88
N SER A 229 10.13 15.29 27.22
CA SER A 229 11.35 14.76 27.87
C SER A 229 12.00 13.60 27.12
N PHE A 230 11.79 13.51 25.81
CA PHE A 230 12.55 12.58 24.98
C PHE A 230 14.01 13.06 24.96
N GLU A 231 14.92 12.18 25.35
CA GLU A 231 16.35 12.47 25.61
C GLU A 231 17.15 12.95 24.40
N SER A 232 16.57 13.62 23.41
CA SER A 232 17.34 14.12 22.28
C SER A 232 17.11 15.59 22.04
N ASP A 233 18.16 16.37 22.19
CA ASP A 233 18.20 17.80 21.84
C ASP A 233 17.88 18.06 20.35
N ASP A 234 18.00 17.01 19.50
CA ASP A 234 17.69 17.06 18.09
C ASP A 234 17.25 15.68 17.59
N ILE A 235 15.93 15.47 17.50
CA ILE A 235 15.35 14.23 16.99
C ILE A 235 15.80 13.94 15.56
N PHE A 236 16.07 14.98 14.77
CA PHE A 236 16.49 14.83 13.39
C PHE A 236 17.88 14.21 13.25
N LYS A 237 18.74 14.30 14.25
CA LYS A 237 20.05 13.60 14.26
C LYS A 237 19.93 12.08 14.35
N LYS A 238 18.82 11.59 14.89
CA LYS A 238 18.53 10.15 14.98
C LYS A 238 17.84 9.59 13.74
N LEU A 239 17.35 10.47 12.88
CA LEU A 239 16.64 10.05 11.68
C LEU A 239 17.63 9.65 10.57
N PRO A 240 17.27 8.65 9.72
CA PRO A 240 18.08 8.33 8.55
C PRO A 240 18.32 9.54 7.64
N ASN A 241 19.48 9.59 6.99
CA ASN A 241 19.88 10.73 6.14
C ASN A 241 18.83 11.09 5.07
N TYR A 242 18.13 10.10 4.52
CA TYR A 242 17.06 10.35 3.55
C TYR A 242 15.87 11.16 4.09
N PHE A 243 15.75 11.29 5.42
CA PHE A 243 14.78 12.20 6.05
C PHE A 243 15.27 13.65 6.07
N LEU A 244 16.58 13.83 6.02
CA LEU A 244 17.24 15.09 6.30
C LEU A 244 17.63 15.87 5.05
N ASP A 245 17.86 15.18 3.95
CA ASP A 245 18.47 15.73 2.75
C ASP A 245 17.54 15.57 1.54
N GLY A 246 17.04 16.70 1.02
CA GLY A 246 16.15 16.71 -0.15
C GLY A 246 16.85 16.25 -1.42
N ASP A 247 18.17 16.40 -1.50
CA ASP A 247 18.96 16.00 -2.68
C ASP A 247 19.33 14.51 -2.66
N ALA A 248 19.28 13.86 -1.49
CA ALA A 248 19.50 12.42 -1.36
C ALA A 248 18.39 11.56 -2.02
N ILE A 249 17.28 12.16 -2.42
CA ILE A 249 16.19 11.47 -3.12
C ILE A 249 16.62 11.05 -4.53
N ALA A 250 17.43 11.86 -5.20
CA ALA A 250 17.87 11.60 -6.58
C ALA A 250 18.79 10.36 -6.71
N ASP A 251 19.50 9.99 -5.64
CA ASP A 251 20.38 8.80 -5.63
C ASP A 251 19.68 7.54 -5.11
N GLN A 252 18.49 7.65 -4.48
CA GLN A 252 17.75 6.51 -3.95
C GLN A 252 16.83 5.83 -4.97
N ASP A 253 16.65 6.38 -6.17
CA ASP A 253 15.91 5.74 -7.26
C ASP A 253 16.58 4.44 -7.77
N LYS A 254 17.78 4.11 -7.26
CA LYS A 254 18.41 2.80 -7.39
C LYS A 254 18.15 1.87 -6.20
N LYS A 255 17.05 2.03 -5.48
CA LYS A 255 16.62 1.01 -4.52
C LYS A 255 16.45 -0.30 -5.28
N ILE A 256 17.23 -1.30 -4.89
CA ILE A 256 16.98 -2.69 -5.26
C ILE A 256 15.52 -2.95 -4.81
N GLU A 257 14.60 -2.92 -5.76
CA GLU A 257 13.20 -3.25 -5.47
C GLU A 257 13.17 -4.67 -4.92
N LYS A 258 12.84 -4.79 -3.64
CA LYS A 258 12.71 -6.10 -3.00
C LYS A 258 11.49 -6.81 -3.58
N ASN A 259 11.57 -8.14 -3.63
CA ASN A 259 10.52 -8.99 -4.19
C ASN A 259 10.24 -8.73 -5.68
N VAL A 260 11.28 -8.41 -6.43
CA VAL A 260 11.24 -8.33 -7.89
C VAL A 260 12.11 -9.42 -8.50
N PHE A 261 11.47 -10.35 -9.17
CA PHE A 261 12.15 -11.34 -10.02
C PHE A 261 12.59 -10.67 -11.32
N ILE A 262 13.87 -10.80 -11.67
CA ILE A 262 14.42 -10.25 -12.91
C ILE A 262 14.88 -11.40 -13.80
N ASP A 263 14.18 -11.57 -14.92
CA ASP A 263 14.69 -12.43 -15.99
C ASP A 263 15.61 -11.59 -16.91
N SER A 264 16.89 -11.64 -16.64
CA SER A 264 17.91 -10.86 -17.38
C SER A 264 18.07 -11.29 -18.85
N ILE A 265 17.61 -12.49 -19.20
CA ILE A 265 17.69 -13.00 -20.57
C ILE A 265 16.59 -12.39 -21.44
N ARG A 266 15.38 -12.29 -20.88
CA ARG A 266 14.16 -11.86 -21.58
C ARG A 266 13.71 -10.45 -21.23
N GLY A 267 14.34 -9.83 -20.24
CA GLY A 267 14.06 -8.45 -19.80
C GLY A 267 12.82 -8.30 -18.89
N TYR A 268 12.17 -9.41 -18.49
CA TYR A 268 11.01 -9.29 -17.60
C TYR A 268 11.39 -8.86 -16.19
N ARG A 269 10.62 -7.91 -15.67
CA ARG A 269 10.63 -7.51 -14.26
C ARG A 269 9.27 -7.85 -13.66
N ILE A 270 9.23 -8.85 -12.78
CA ILE A 270 8.00 -9.38 -12.22
C ILE A 270 8.00 -9.12 -10.72
N LYS A 271 7.06 -8.32 -10.24
CA LYS A 271 6.94 -7.99 -8.82
C LYS A 271 6.02 -8.96 -8.10
N PHE A 272 6.50 -9.50 -6.98
CA PHE A 272 5.75 -10.36 -6.10
C PHE A 272 5.08 -9.56 -4.99
N ASP A 273 3.79 -9.83 -4.74
CA ASP A 273 3.04 -9.19 -3.67
C ASP A 273 1.89 -10.09 -3.19
N THR A 274 1.15 -9.60 -2.22
CA THR A 274 -0.11 -10.23 -1.81
C THR A 274 -1.30 -9.63 -2.55
N VAL A 275 -2.42 -10.38 -2.57
CA VAL A 275 -3.71 -9.88 -3.07
C VAL A 275 -4.08 -8.54 -2.44
N HIS A 276 -3.83 -8.37 -1.13
CA HIS A 276 -4.06 -7.12 -0.41
C HIS A 276 -3.09 -6.00 -0.82
N GLY A 277 -1.84 -6.36 -1.08
CA GLY A 277 -0.80 -5.41 -1.47
C GLY A 277 -1.07 -4.74 -2.82
N VAL A 278 -1.75 -5.43 -3.72
CA VAL A 278 -2.06 -4.92 -5.07
C VAL A 278 -3.47 -4.37 -5.22
N LYS A 279 -4.23 -4.29 -4.13
CA LYS A 279 -5.61 -3.78 -4.17
C LYS A 279 -5.65 -2.35 -4.72
N GLY A 280 -6.41 -2.16 -5.80
CA GLY A 280 -6.52 -0.87 -6.48
C GLY A 280 -5.52 -0.65 -7.62
N GLU A 281 -4.51 -1.51 -7.78
CA GLU A 281 -3.56 -1.43 -8.89
C GLU A 281 -4.15 -1.99 -10.19
N THR A 282 -3.56 -1.61 -11.32
CA THR A 282 -3.87 -2.17 -12.65
C THR A 282 -2.57 -2.76 -13.20
N HIS A 283 -2.64 -3.98 -13.72
CA HIS A 283 -1.49 -4.70 -14.24
C HIS A 283 -1.77 -5.13 -15.68
N ASP A 284 -0.71 -5.25 -16.49
CA ASP A 284 -0.81 -5.78 -17.86
C ASP A 284 -0.97 -7.29 -17.85
N ALA A 285 -0.28 -7.97 -16.92
CA ALA A 285 -0.55 -9.37 -16.66
C ALA A 285 -0.30 -9.73 -15.18
N THR A 286 -1.07 -10.70 -14.68
CA THR A 286 -0.99 -11.16 -13.29
C THR A 286 -1.03 -12.68 -13.23
N LEU A 287 -0.06 -13.29 -12.54
CA LEU A 287 -0.13 -14.67 -12.10
C LEU A 287 -0.69 -14.73 -10.68
N TYR A 288 -1.82 -15.41 -10.51
CA TYR A 288 -2.36 -15.71 -9.19
C TYR A 288 -1.87 -17.08 -8.74
N LEU A 289 -1.11 -17.12 -7.64
CA LEU A 289 -0.58 -18.34 -7.06
C LEU A 289 -1.62 -19.03 -6.17
N GLU A 290 -1.69 -20.35 -6.28
CA GLU A 290 -2.37 -21.16 -5.28
C GLU A 290 -1.59 -21.06 -3.95
N THR A 291 -2.25 -20.54 -2.94
CA THR A 291 -1.70 -20.46 -1.58
C THR A 291 -2.81 -20.79 -0.59
N GLU A 292 -2.51 -21.64 0.39
CA GLU A 292 -3.51 -22.09 1.34
C GLU A 292 -3.68 -21.09 2.49
N GLN A 293 -4.93 -20.72 2.75
CA GLN A 293 -5.34 -20.06 3.99
C GLN A 293 -5.99 -21.12 4.89
N ASN A 294 -5.43 -21.30 6.08
CA ASN A 294 -6.08 -22.06 7.14
C ASN A 294 -7.17 -21.23 7.82
#